data_b45cbeac004eb32c19b1a5d279c21c80
#
_entry.id   b45cbeac004eb32c19b1a5d279c21c80
#
_cell.length_a   1.000
_cell.length_b   1.000
_cell.length_c   1.000
_cell.angle_alpha   90.00
_cell.angle_beta   90.00
_cell.angle_gamma   90.00
#
_symmetry.space_group_name_H-M   'P 1'
#
loop_
_entity.id
_entity.type
_entity.pdbx_description
1 polymer ?
#
loop_
_entity_poly.entity_id
_entity_poly.type
_entity_poly.pdbx_seq_one_letter_code
_entity_poly.pdbx_strand_id
1 'polypeptide(L)'
;MLRPLFNLNLPRFLILLALASGPVAVGVVQAQKGLSGRTIRVLTREGKVLEGSLTTVSPGRAGEFIVNGKTTVPVKSDALLSINLAAEAGPREAERIAADLVTVQAADRTARDAAAAELTEIGLPAMTPLLNAYKDRDLREPDAMYHLFSRLMPGYADSLDRSLDLIRLKSGDIVRGRIGAESLSLRLADGTMTKLPLASIRSLAVRQAKVEKSFDLLALRHCTQIEFLDTGVILSPQSRVEVIANGLVRLAFAIDGWAADADGIKVPGPNYKTNLVDGFPFGAIVGKVGVAGPRFLVGRRLDKTGLGAGRLYLAVNDNGHWQNNIGSFRVKLRVSDAYDAGDAQ
;
A
#
# COMPACT_ATOMS: atom_id res chain seq x y z
N MET A 1 -8.85 -40.14 37.79
CA MET A 1 -10.33 -39.91 37.59
C MET A 1 -10.48 -39.12 36.30
N LEU A 2 -10.86 -39.79 35.21
CA LEU A 2 -12.12 -39.68 34.49
C LEU A 2 -12.26 -38.46 33.55
N ARG A 3 -11.95 -38.68 32.26
CA ARG A 3 -12.82 -38.59 31.07
C ARG A 3 -13.65 -37.28 30.85
N PRO A 4 -14.05 -36.86 29.64
CA PRO A 4 -14.44 -37.63 28.43
C PRO A 4 -14.00 -37.05 27.10
N LEU A 5 -13.81 -37.80 26.06
CA LEU A 5 -14.65 -38.15 24.89
C LEU A 5 -15.41 -36.98 24.25
N PHE A 6 -14.96 -36.57 23.04
CA PHE A 6 -15.85 -36.00 22.03
C PHE A 6 -15.74 -36.80 20.72
N ASN A 7 -16.84 -37.44 20.38
CA ASN A 7 -17.11 -38.08 19.10
C ASN A 7 -17.39 -37.02 18.03
N LEU A 8 -16.68 -37.05 16.93
CA LEU A 8 -17.03 -36.34 15.71
C LEU A 8 -17.43 -37.35 14.64
N ASN A 9 -18.74 -37.45 14.39
CA ASN A 9 -19.33 -38.15 13.27
C ASN A 9 -19.06 -37.37 11.98
N LEU A 10 -18.32 -37.98 11.07
CA LEU A 10 -18.19 -37.53 9.68
C LEU A 10 -19.12 -38.36 8.80
N PRO A 11 -19.96 -37.76 7.94
CA PRO A 11 -20.70 -38.51 6.95
C PRO A 11 -19.83 -38.95 5.81
N ARG A 12 -19.82 -40.27 5.57
CA ARG A 12 -19.23 -40.92 4.40
C ARG A 12 -20.08 -40.57 3.17
N PHE A 13 -19.51 -39.82 2.22
CA PHE A 13 -20.06 -39.73 0.87
C PHE A 13 -19.51 -40.84 -0.01
N LEU A 14 -20.42 -41.68 -0.48
CA LEU A 14 -20.22 -42.73 -1.46
C LEU A 14 -19.94 -42.09 -2.83
N ILE A 15 -18.80 -42.39 -3.45
CA ILE A 15 -18.55 -42.04 -4.84
C ILE A 15 -19.00 -43.20 -5.72
N LEU A 16 -20.06 -42.95 -6.48
CA LEU A 16 -20.50 -43.83 -7.56
C LEU A 16 -19.72 -43.50 -8.83
N LEU A 17 -18.86 -44.40 -9.29
CA LEU A 17 -18.24 -44.35 -10.61
C LEU A 17 -19.26 -44.82 -11.64
N ALA A 18 -19.71 -43.94 -12.53
CA ALA A 18 -20.40 -44.32 -13.75
C ALA A 18 -19.50 -44.03 -14.94
N LEU A 19 -19.01 -45.09 -15.56
CA LEU A 19 -18.37 -45.07 -16.87
C LEU A 19 -19.45 -44.94 -17.96
N ALA A 20 -19.48 -43.79 -18.66
CA ALA A 20 -20.22 -43.62 -19.89
C ALA A 20 -19.30 -42.98 -20.95
N SER A 21 -18.95 -43.77 -21.95
CA SER A 21 -18.29 -43.37 -23.16
C SER A 21 -19.25 -42.62 -24.10
N GLY A 22 -18.94 -41.36 -24.40
CA GLY A 22 -19.64 -40.53 -25.38
C GLY A 22 -18.81 -39.32 -25.76
N PRO A 23 -18.96 -38.74 -26.95
CA PRO A 23 -17.91 -37.99 -27.63
C PRO A 23 -17.61 -36.62 -27.00
N VAL A 24 -16.30 -36.34 -26.91
CA VAL A 24 -15.72 -35.09 -26.47
C VAL A 24 -15.95 -33.99 -27.52
N ALA A 25 -16.85 -33.12 -27.28
CA ALA A 25 -16.78 -31.74 -27.76
C ALA A 25 -17.82 -30.90 -26.99
N VAL A 26 -17.43 -29.71 -26.62
CA VAL A 26 -18.22 -28.67 -25.88
C VAL A 26 -18.06 -28.72 -24.36
N GLY A 27 -17.06 -27.98 -23.89
CA GLY A 27 -16.85 -27.82 -22.43
C GLY A 27 -15.74 -26.86 -22.03
N VAL A 28 -15.33 -25.92 -22.89
CA VAL A 28 -14.22 -24.97 -22.57
C VAL A 28 -14.71 -23.52 -22.41
N VAL A 29 -15.93 -23.28 -21.99
CA VAL A 29 -16.43 -21.89 -21.88
C VAL A 29 -16.87 -21.49 -20.47
N GLN A 30 -16.70 -22.27 -19.43
CA GLN A 30 -17.21 -21.88 -18.09
C GLN A 30 -16.17 -21.55 -17.00
N ALA A 31 -14.89 -21.45 -17.29
CA ALA A 31 -13.85 -21.18 -16.28
C ALA A 31 -13.26 -19.78 -16.30
N GLN A 32 -13.86 -18.81 -16.98
CA GLN A 32 -13.28 -17.45 -17.11
C GLN A 32 -13.87 -16.36 -16.22
N LYS A 33 -14.58 -16.69 -15.13
CA LYS A 33 -15.23 -15.66 -14.28
C LYS A 33 -14.39 -15.09 -13.14
N GLY A 34 -13.14 -15.48 -12.95
CA GLY A 34 -12.33 -15.06 -11.79
C GLY A 34 -11.82 -13.61 -11.83
N LEU A 35 -11.02 -13.21 -12.81
CA LEU A 35 -10.50 -11.84 -12.97
C LEU A 35 -10.92 -11.20 -14.29
N SER A 36 -11.53 -11.93 -15.21
CA SER A 36 -12.01 -11.35 -16.47
C SER A 36 -13.04 -10.26 -16.19
N GLY A 37 -12.63 -9.01 -16.39
CA GLY A 37 -13.44 -7.82 -16.13
C GLY A 37 -12.99 -6.96 -14.95
N ARG A 38 -12.07 -7.43 -14.08
CA ARG A 38 -11.51 -6.57 -13.03
C ARG A 38 -10.31 -5.81 -13.54
N THR A 39 -10.32 -4.50 -13.33
CA THR A 39 -9.17 -3.66 -13.61
C THR A 39 -8.09 -3.90 -12.58
N ILE A 40 -6.89 -4.15 -13.05
CA ILE A 40 -5.69 -4.21 -12.23
C ILE A 40 -4.72 -3.10 -12.62
N ARG A 41 -3.99 -2.63 -11.66
CA ARG A 41 -2.86 -1.71 -11.83
C ARG A 41 -1.59 -2.51 -11.62
N VAL A 42 -0.72 -2.50 -12.61
CA VAL A 42 0.59 -3.13 -12.57
C VAL A 42 1.65 -2.05 -12.56
N LEU A 43 2.54 -2.09 -11.59
CA LEU A 43 3.76 -1.28 -11.56
C LEU A 43 4.91 -2.18 -12.03
N THR A 44 5.57 -1.79 -13.10
CA THR A 44 6.75 -2.51 -13.60
C THR A 44 8.01 -2.09 -12.85
N ARG A 45 9.08 -2.88 -12.97
CA ARG A 45 10.40 -2.56 -12.38
C ARG A 45 11.04 -1.32 -12.99
N GLU A 46 10.64 -0.96 -14.21
CA GLU A 46 11.06 0.28 -14.88
C GLU A 46 10.28 1.51 -14.42
N GLY A 47 9.33 1.35 -13.48
CA GLY A 47 8.48 2.43 -12.97
C GLY A 47 7.26 2.72 -13.86
N LYS A 48 7.05 1.95 -14.94
CA LYS A 48 5.86 2.13 -15.80
C LYS A 48 4.62 1.61 -15.10
N VAL A 49 3.55 2.39 -15.12
CA VAL A 49 2.24 1.99 -14.63
C VAL A 49 1.38 1.56 -15.80
N LEU A 50 0.77 0.38 -15.69
CA LEU A 50 -0.19 -0.15 -16.66
C LEU A 50 -1.49 -0.48 -15.93
N GLU A 51 -2.61 -0.09 -16.53
CA GLU A 51 -3.94 -0.43 -16.03
C GLU A 51 -4.71 -1.18 -17.11
N GLY A 52 -5.35 -2.29 -16.71
CA GLY A 52 -6.09 -3.11 -17.65
C GLY A 52 -6.79 -4.26 -16.96
N SER A 53 -7.53 -5.05 -17.75
CA SER A 53 -8.16 -6.29 -17.26
C SER A 53 -7.21 -7.45 -17.42
N LEU A 54 -6.97 -8.21 -16.34
CA LEU A 54 -6.18 -9.41 -16.39
C LEU A 54 -6.93 -10.48 -17.18
N THR A 55 -6.31 -11.00 -18.23
CA THR A 55 -6.90 -12.03 -19.09
C THR A 55 -6.36 -13.42 -18.81
N THR A 56 -5.05 -13.54 -18.63
CA THR A 56 -4.40 -14.83 -18.33
C THR A 56 -3.20 -14.67 -17.40
N VAL A 57 -2.95 -15.74 -16.64
CA VAL A 57 -1.73 -15.98 -15.86
C VAL A 57 -1.11 -17.25 -16.42
N SER A 58 0.13 -17.25 -16.85
CA SER A 58 0.76 -18.37 -17.54
C SER A 58 2.13 -18.73 -16.91
N PRO A 59 2.44 -20.03 -16.69
CA PRO A 59 1.49 -21.14 -16.66
C PRO A 59 0.58 -21.08 -15.44
N GLY A 60 -0.63 -21.56 -15.54
CA GLY A 60 -1.58 -21.62 -14.42
C GLY A 60 -3.01 -21.88 -14.87
N ARG A 61 -3.88 -22.11 -13.90
CA ARG A 61 -5.31 -22.15 -14.14
C ARG A 61 -5.83 -20.73 -14.27
N ALA A 62 -6.77 -20.51 -15.18
CA ALA A 62 -7.40 -19.21 -15.34
C ALA A 62 -8.02 -18.74 -13.99
N GLY A 63 -7.62 -17.57 -13.54
CA GLY A 63 -8.16 -16.98 -12.31
C GLY A 63 -7.52 -17.46 -11.00
N GLU A 64 -6.43 -18.22 -11.02
CA GLU A 64 -5.71 -18.66 -9.82
C GLU A 64 -4.22 -18.34 -9.92
N PHE A 65 -3.64 -17.87 -8.82
CA PHE A 65 -2.20 -17.78 -8.61
C PHE A 65 -1.77 -18.95 -7.74
N ILE A 66 -0.83 -19.73 -8.22
CA ILE A 66 -0.20 -20.79 -7.41
C ILE A 66 0.95 -20.17 -6.64
N VAL A 67 0.88 -20.24 -5.33
CA VAL A 67 1.91 -19.69 -4.43
C VAL A 67 2.65 -20.85 -3.78
N ASN A 68 3.91 -20.98 -4.12
CA ASN A 68 4.81 -22.02 -3.60
C ASN A 68 5.58 -21.48 -2.39
N GLY A 69 5.33 -22.02 -1.22
CA GLY A 69 6.02 -21.72 0.03
C GLY A 69 6.34 -23.01 0.77
N LYS A 70 6.19 -23.01 2.10
CA LYS A 70 6.24 -24.25 2.90
C LYS A 70 5.18 -25.24 2.47
N THR A 71 4.05 -24.73 2.00
CA THR A 71 2.97 -25.48 1.34
C THR A 71 2.57 -24.75 0.06
N THR A 72 2.08 -25.48 -0.93
CA THR A 72 1.54 -24.87 -2.16
C THR A 72 0.10 -24.43 -1.90
N VAL A 73 -0.19 -23.15 -2.09
CA VAL A 73 -1.50 -22.55 -1.83
C VAL A 73 -2.07 -21.97 -3.13
N PRO A 74 -3.23 -22.42 -3.60
CA PRO A 74 -3.95 -21.75 -4.67
C PRO A 74 -4.63 -20.49 -4.13
N VAL A 75 -4.31 -19.34 -4.71
CA VAL A 75 -4.93 -18.05 -4.39
C VAL A 75 -5.89 -17.69 -5.51
N LYS A 76 -7.18 -17.66 -5.20
CA LYS A 76 -8.20 -17.21 -6.14
C LYS A 76 -8.06 -15.71 -6.38
N SER A 77 -8.13 -15.34 -7.63
CA SER A 77 -7.99 -13.96 -8.06
C SER A 77 -9.09 -13.02 -7.54
N ASP A 78 -10.28 -13.54 -7.23
CA ASP A 78 -11.38 -12.76 -6.65
C ASP A 78 -11.15 -12.42 -5.16
N ALA A 79 -10.31 -13.19 -4.48
CA ALA A 79 -9.86 -12.91 -3.12
C ALA A 79 -8.67 -11.95 -3.05
N LEU A 80 -8.02 -11.64 -4.18
CA LEU A 80 -6.80 -10.86 -4.22
C LEU A 80 -7.07 -9.35 -4.02
N LEU A 81 -6.24 -8.70 -3.20
CA LEU A 81 -6.10 -7.24 -3.12
C LEU A 81 -4.84 -6.75 -3.84
N SER A 82 -3.70 -7.32 -3.49
CA SER A 82 -2.42 -6.90 -4.09
C SER A 82 -1.38 -8.01 -4.04
N ILE A 83 -0.38 -7.88 -4.89
CA ILE A 83 0.83 -8.71 -4.94
C ILE A 83 2.03 -7.78 -4.98
N ASN A 84 3.01 -8.02 -4.12
CA ASN A 84 4.35 -7.45 -4.19
C ASN A 84 5.34 -8.57 -4.50
N LEU A 85 6.08 -8.43 -5.58
CA LEU A 85 7.00 -9.46 -6.04
C LEU A 85 8.40 -9.26 -5.45
N ALA A 86 8.96 -10.33 -4.91
CA ALA A 86 10.24 -10.37 -4.19
C ALA A 86 11.45 -10.63 -5.11
N ALA A 87 11.42 -10.19 -6.34
CA ALA A 87 12.60 -10.39 -7.19
C ALA A 87 13.72 -9.43 -6.78
N GLU A 88 14.96 -9.86 -6.93
CA GLU A 88 16.13 -9.01 -6.77
C GLU A 88 16.06 -7.81 -7.71
N ALA A 89 16.60 -6.67 -7.24
CA ALA A 89 16.68 -5.47 -8.05
C ALA A 89 17.54 -5.74 -9.30
N GLY A 90 17.02 -5.37 -10.47
CA GLY A 90 17.84 -5.31 -11.67
C GLY A 90 18.92 -4.22 -11.55
N PRO A 91 19.95 -4.21 -12.42
CA PRO A 91 21.06 -3.25 -12.29
C PRO A 91 20.62 -1.79 -12.20
N ARG A 92 19.72 -1.34 -13.06
CA ARG A 92 19.16 0.03 -13.04
C ARG A 92 18.33 0.33 -11.80
N GLU A 93 17.57 -0.65 -11.32
CA GLU A 93 16.77 -0.51 -10.10
C GLU A 93 17.69 -0.47 -8.86
N ALA A 94 18.77 -1.24 -8.86
CA ALA A 94 19.79 -1.19 -7.81
C ALA A 94 20.52 0.16 -7.75
N GLU A 95 20.84 0.75 -8.89
CA GLU A 95 21.40 2.11 -8.98
C GLU A 95 20.44 3.16 -8.41
N ARG A 96 19.15 3.08 -8.74
CA ARG A 96 18.12 3.98 -8.20
C ARG A 96 17.98 3.80 -6.69
N ILE A 97 17.89 2.57 -6.19
CA ILE A 97 17.85 2.30 -4.75
C ILE A 97 19.06 2.91 -4.05
N ALA A 98 20.26 2.77 -4.59
CA ALA A 98 21.47 3.34 -4.00
C ALA A 98 21.41 4.87 -3.96
N ALA A 99 20.98 5.53 -5.04
CA ALA A 99 20.81 6.98 -5.10
C ALA A 99 19.74 7.48 -4.10
N ASP A 100 18.62 6.80 -4.02
CA ASP A 100 17.53 7.17 -3.11
C ASP A 100 17.93 7.00 -1.63
N LEU A 101 18.70 5.96 -1.28
CA LEU A 101 19.21 5.76 0.07
C LEU A 101 20.17 6.88 0.51
N VAL A 102 20.93 7.45 -0.41
CA VAL A 102 21.73 8.66 -0.14
C VAL A 102 20.82 9.88 0.05
N THR A 103 19.81 10.02 -0.81
CA THR A 103 18.91 11.17 -0.81
C THR A 103 17.99 11.20 0.42
N VAL A 104 17.57 10.05 0.95
CA VAL A 104 16.81 9.94 2.22
C VAL A 104 17.58 10.55 3.39
N GLN A 105 18.89 10.65 3.32
CA GLN A 105 19.74 11.26 4.34
C GLN A 105 20.15 12.70 4.03
N ALA A 106 19.64 13.31 2.96
CA ALA A 106 19.94 14.69 2.60
C ALA A 106 19.28 15.71 3.55
N ALA A 107 19.83 16.92 3.61
CA ALA A 107 19.25 18.00 4.40
C ALA A 107 17.93 18.52 3.78
N ASP A 108 17.81 18.47 2.46
CA ASP A 108 16.56 18.85 1.77
C ASP A 108 15.47 17.84 2.01
N ARG A 109 14.45 18.31 2.70
CA ARG A 109 13.30 17.50 3.08
C ARG A 109 12.46 17.05 1.89
N THR A 110 12.23 17.93 0.90
CA THR A 110 11.43 17.56 -0.28
C THR A 110 12.08 16.42 -1.05
N ALA A 111 13.41 16.48 -1.19
CA ALA A 111 14.18 15.41 -1.79
C ALA A 111 14.11 14.11 -0.94
N ARG A 112 14.22 14.21 0.39
CA ARG A 112 14.07 13.04 1.29
C ARG A 112 12.73 12.36 1.13
N ASP A 113 11.63 13.13 1.19
CA ASP A 113 10.27 12.61 1.07
C ASP A 113 10.07 11.92 -0.28
N ALA A 114 10.62 12.49 -1.35
CA ALA A 114 10.58 11.90 -2.69
C ALA A 114 11.30 10.57 -2.75
N ALA A 115 12.54 10.51 -2.25
CA ALA A 115 13.33 9.30 -2.22
C ALA A 115 12.70 8.20 -1.34
N ALA A 116 12.19 8.57 -0.15
CA ALA A 116 11.53 7.64 0.75
C ALA A 116 10.28 7.01 0.11
N ALA A 117 9.51 7.78 -0.65
CA ALA A 117 8.35 7.25 -1.32
C ALA A 117 8.73 6.41 -2.55
N GLU A 118 9.78 6.77 -3.28
CA GLU A 118 10.30 5.92 -4.34
C GLU A 118 10.75 4.57 -3.79
N LEU A 119 11.54 4.55 -2.72
CA LEU A 119 11.95 3.31 -2.05
C LEU A 119 10.75 2.51 -1.55
N THR A 120 9.69 3.17 -1.04
CA THR A 120 8.45 2.51 -0.65
C THR A 120 7.74 1.89 -1.84
N GLU A 121 7.71 2.56 -2.99
CA GLU A 121 7.14 2.01 -4.22
C GLU A 121 7.98 0.87 -4.79
N ILE A 122 9.31 0.92 -4.67
CA ILE A 122 10.20 -0.19 -5.01
C ILE A 122 9.88 -1.40 -4.13
N GLY A 123 9.66 -1.16 -2.85
CA GLY A 123 9.26 -2.21 -1.93
C GLY A 123 10.38 -3.20 -1.61
N LEU A 124 10.11 -4.49 -1.72
CA LEU A 124 11.01 -5.56 -1.28
C LEU A 124 12.44 -5.51 -1.83
N PRO A 125 12.69 -5.19 -3.10
CA PRO A 125 14.06 -5.05 -3.59
C PRO A 125 14.91 -4.03 -2.82
N ALA A 126 14.28 -2.99 -2.25
CA ALA A 126 14.97 -1.97 -1.47
C ALA A 126 15.32 -2.44 -0.03
N MET A 127 14.69 -3.50 0.47
CA MET A 127 14.83 -3.92 1.87
C MET A 127 16.24 -4.28 2.30
N THR A 128 16.98 -5.07 1.49
CA THR A 128 18.33 -5.49 1.84
C THR A 128 19.31 -4.32 1.80
N PRO A 129 19.33 -3.47 0.75
CA PRO A 129 20.11 -2.24 0.74
C PRO A 129 19.77 -1.30 1.91
N LEU A 130 18.48 -1.10 2.21
CA LEU A 130 18.02 -0.27 3.32
C LEU A 130 18.50 -0.80 4.68
N LEU A 131 18.42 -2.12 4.92
CA LEU A 131 18.94 -2.73 6.14
C LEU A 131 20.45 -2.54 6.29
N ASN A 132 21.19 -2.67 5.20
CA ASN A 132 22.62 -2.47 5.22
C ASN A 132 22.95 -1.01 5.54
N ALA A 133 22.25 -0.06 4.92
CA ALA A 133 22.40 1.36 5.21
C ALA A 133 21.99 1.71 6.65
N TYR A 134 20.90 1.10 7.18
CA TYR A 134 20.46 1.33 8.56
C TYR A 134 21.45 0.82 9.62
N LYS A 135 22.26 -0.18 9.29
CA LYS A 135 23.33 -0.67 10.18
C LYS A 135 24.54 0.25 10.23
N ASP A 136 24.65 1.17 9.28
CA ASP A 136 25.70 2.19 9.28
C ASP A 136 25.50 3.14 10.47
N ARG A 137 26.57 3.36 11.26
CA ARG A 137 26.49 4.21 12.46
C ARG A 137 26.55 5.70 12.14
N ASP A 138 26.91 6.07 10.91
CA ASP A 138 27.08 7.45 10.48
C ASP A 138 25.82 8.03 9.80
N LEU A 139 24.64 7.51 10.14
CA LEU A 139 23.38 8.02 9.62
C LEU A 139 23.14 9.48 10.04
N ARG A 140 22.91 10.36 9.09
CA ARG A 140 22.53 11.76 9.34
C ARG A 140 21.07 11.88 9.78
N GLU A 141 20.19 11.05 9.24
CA GLU A 141 18.75 11.04 9.49
C GLU A 141 18.29 9.63 9.90
N PRO A 142 18.68 9.16 11.11
CA PRO A 142 18.36 7.81 11.57
C PRO A 142 16.84 7.58 11.67
N ASP A 143 16.07 8.63 12.04
CA ASP A 143 14.63 8.54 12.15
C ASP A 143 13.95 8.33 10.79
N ALA A 144 14.40 9.04 9.75
CA ALA A 144 13.88 8.86 8.39
C ALA A 144 14.13 7.43 7.88
N MET A 145 15.33 6.90 8.13
CA MET A 145 15.69 5.52 7.78
C MET A 145 14.87 4.50 8.57
N TYR A 146 14.65 4.72 9.87
CA TYR A 146 13.83 3.86 10.70
C TYR A 146 12.37 3.84 10.22
N HIS A 147 11.80 4.99 9.90
CA HIS A 147 10.43 5.09 9.39
C HIS A 147 10.27 4.40 8.05
N LEU A 148 11.23 4.60 7.14
CA LEU A 148 11.23 3.91 5.86
C LEU A 148 11.31 2.39 6.04
N PHE A 149 12.17 1.92 6.95
CA PHE A 149 12.28 0.52 7.29
C PHE A 149 10.96 -0.04 7.84
N SER A 150 10.31 0.69 8.76
CA SER A 150 9.03 0.30 9.34
C SER A 150 7.90 0.23 8.30
N ARG A 151 7.95 1.04 7.24
CA ARG A 151 6.98 0.97 6.13
C ARG A 151 7.16 -0.26 5.25
N LEU A 152 8.40 -0.64 4.98
CA LEU A 152 8.71 -1.79 4.14
C LEU A 152 8.54 -3.12 4.89
N MET A 153 8.66 -3.10 6.22
CA MET A 153 8.62 -4.27 7.10
C MET A 153 7.23 -4.85 7.40
N PRO A 154 6.11 -4.11 7.40
CA PRO A 154 4.82 -4.70 7.79
C PRO A 154 4.47 -5.89 6.91
N GLY A 155 4.22 -7.00 7.55
CA GLY A 155 4.03 -8.26 6.86
C GLY A 155 5.29 -9.09 6.64
N TYR A 156 6.48 -8.52 6.89
CA TYR A 156 7.75 -9.25 6.91
C TYR A 156 8.38 -9.33 8.30
N ALA A 157 7.75 -8.70 9.33
CA ALA A 157 8.28 -8.67 10.69
C ALA A 157 8.54 -10.06 11.27
N ASP A 158 7.73 -11.06 10.88
CA ASP A 158 7.82 -12.42 11.39
C ASP A 158 8.64 -13.36 10.50
N SER A 159 9.08 -12.92 9.34
CA SER A 159 9.95 -13.71 8.48
C SER A 159 10.98 -12.82 7.81
N LEU A 160 12.24 -13.08 8.12
CA LEU A 160 13.38 -12.45 7.44
C LEU A 160 13.59 -12.98 6.01
N ASP A 161 12.72 -13.86 5.53
CA ASP A 161 12.80 -14.42 4.18
C ASP A 161 12.23 -13.43 3.18
N ARG A 162 13.11 -12.59 2.65
CA ARG A 162 12.84 -11.55 1.65
C ARG A 162 12.81 -12.09 0.23
N SER A 163 13.04 -13.38 0.05
CA SER A 163 13.00 -14.03 -1.24
C SER A 163 11.57 -14.38 -1.67
N LEU A 164 10.57 -14.15 -0.83
CA LEU A 164 9.19 -14.54 -1.05
C LEU A 164 8.32 -13.38 -1.50
N ASP A 165 7.41 -13.67 -2.44
CA ASP A 165 6.36 -12.74 -2.84
C ASP A 165 5.34 -12.57 -1.71
N LEU A 166 4.79 -11.37 -1.58
CA LEU A 166 3.77 -11.03 -0.60
C LEU A 166 2.42 -10.84 -1.30
N ILE A 167 1.44 -11.65 -0.91
CA ILE A 167 0.10 -11.61 -1.46
C ILE A 167 -0.87 -11.21 -0.36
N ARG A 168 -1.61 -10.12 -0.55
CA ARG A 168 -2.64 -9.64 0.36
C ARG A 168 -4.02 -10.05 -0.13
N LEU A 169 -4.82 -10.59 0.75
CA LEU A 169 -6.18 -11.06 0.47
C LEU A 169 -7.22 -10.12 1.08
N LYS A 170 -8.44 -10.13 0.54
CA LYS A 170 -9.58 -9.37 1.06
C LYS A 170 -10.00 -9.80 2.46
N SER A 171 -9.67 -11.02 2.86
CA SER A 171 -9.89 -11.52 4.23
C SER A 171 -9.00 -10.81 5.28
N GLY A 172 -7.99 -10.07 4.84
CA GLY A 172 -6.92 -9.52 5.67
C GLY A 172 -5.70 -10.44 5.79
N ASP A 173 -5.80 -11.68 5.30
CA ASP A 173 -4.69 -12.62 5.34
C ASP A 173 -3.56 -12.21 4.41
N ILE A 174 -2.35 -12.56 4.82
CA ILE A 174 -1.13 -12.38 4.03
C ILE A 174 -0.54 -13.75 3.72
N VAL A 175 -0.45 -14.08 2.43
CA VAL A 175 0.20 -15.30 1.93
C VAL A 175 1.59 -14.94 1.43
N ARG A 176 2.59 -15.71 1.86
CA ARG A 176 3.99 -15.57 1.44
C ARG A 176 4.45 -16.81 0.70
N GLY A 177 5.11 -16.63 -0.44
CA GLY A 177 5.62 -17.73 -1.26
C GLY A 177 6.08 -17.23 -2.62
N ARG A 178 6.53 -18.12 -3.47
CA ARG A 178 6.88 -17.83 -4.87
C ARG A 178 5.66 -18.02 -5.75
N ILE A 179 5.30 -17.03 -6.52
CA ILE A 179 4.23 -17.17 -7.52
C ILE A 179 4.76 -18.02 -8.66
N GLY A 180 4.10 -19.15 -8.89
CA GLY A 180 4.43 -20.11 -9.95
C GLY A 180 3.89 -19.68 -11.31
N ALA A 181 4.15 -18.45 -11.73
CA ALA A 181 3.76 -17.92 -13.03
C ALA A 181 4.98 -17.31 -13.75
N GLU A 182 4.97 -17.35 -15.08
CA GLU A 182 6.03 -16.74 -15.91
C GLU A 182 5.62 -15.37 -16.44
N SER A 183 4.33 -15.20 -16.72
CA SER A 183 3.81 -13.97 -17.32
C SER A 183 2.34 -13.74 -17.01
N LEU A 184 1.94 -12.46 -17.10
CA LEU A 184 0.56 -11.99 -17.08
C LEU A 184 0.18 -11.39 -18.43
N SER A 185 -1.06 -11.60 -18.88
CA SER A 185 -1.61 -10.92 -20.06
C SER A 185 -2.69 -9.94 -19.62
N LEU A 186 -2.57 -8.70 -20.05
CA LEU A 186 -3.50 -7.62 -19.77
C LEU A 186 -4.16 -7.17 -21.05
N ARG A 187 -5.45 -6.86 -20.96
CA ARG A 187 -6.15 -6.06 -21.96
C ARG A 187 -6.22 -4.62 -21.44
N LEU A 188 -5.51 -3.71 -22.07
CA LEU A 188 -5.50 -2.29 -21.72
C LEU A 188 -6.82 -1.62 -22.11
N ALA A 189 -7.01 -0.36 -21.65
CA ALA A 189 -8.24 0.40 -21.91
C ALA A 189 -8.49 0.67 -23.40
N ASP A 190 -7.44 0.77 -24.20
CA ASP A 190 -7.50 0.93 -25.67
C ASP A 190 -7.77 -0.39 -26.43
N GLY A 191 -7.96 -1.50 -25.69
CA GLY A 191 -8.18 -2.82 -26.27
C GLY A 191 -6.89 -3.59 -26.58
N THR A 192 -5.72 -2.98 -26.48
CA THR A 192 -4.42 -3.60 -26.76
C THR A 192 -4.16 -4.74 -25.77
N MET A 193 -3.69 -5.88 -26.30
CA MET A 193 -3.23 -7.01 -25.47
C MET A 193 -1.74 -6.88 -25.20
N THR A 194 -1.39 -6.85 -23.91
CA THR A 194 0.02 -6.78 -23.48
C THR A 194 0.36 -7.98 -22.61
N LYS A 195 1.42 -8.71 -22.99
CA LYS A 195 1.98 -9.79 -22.19
C LYS A 195 3.18 -9.26 -21.41
N LEU A 196 3.16 -9.41 -20.09
CA LEU A 196 4.20 -8.96 -19.19
C LEU A 196 4.87 -10.17 -18.54
N PRO A 197 6.19 -10.36 -18.70
CA PRO A 197 6.94 -11.32 -17.88
C PRO A 197 6.78 -10.99 -16.40
N LEU A 198 6.56 -11.98 -15.54
CA LEU A 198 6.42 -11.76 -14.10
C LEU A 198 7.66 -11.07 -13.53
N ALA A 199 8.85 -11.42 -14.03
CA ALA A 199 10.11 -10.80 -13.65
C ALA A 199 10.20 -9.29 -13.95
N SER A 200 9.38 -8.76 -14.87
CA SER A 200 9.31 -7.32 -15.16
C SER A 200 8.32 -6.56 -14.27
N ILE A 201 7.57 -7.27 -13.45
CA ILE A 201 6.54 -6.69 -12.58
C ILE A 201 7.12 -6.49 -11.18
N ARG A 202 6.87 -5.32 -10.60
CA ARG A 202 7.18 -4.98 -9.21
C ARG A 202 6.01 -5.30 -8.30
N SER A 203 4.85 -4.79 -8.66
CA SER A 203 3.63 -5.01 -7.89
C SER A 203 2.39 -4.99 -8.76
N LEU A 204 1.33 -5.55 -8.22
CA LEU A 204 0.00 -5.59 -8.80
C LEU A 204 -1.02 -5.26 -7.72
N ALA A 205 -2.01 -4.43 -8.02
CA ALA A 205 -3.15 -4.15 -7.16
C ALA A 205 -4.46 -4.27 -7.94
N VAL A 206 -5.48 -4.82 -7.29
CA VAL A 206 -6.81 -5.04 -7.89
C VAL A 206 -7.73 -3.89 -7.51
N ARG A 207 -8.40 -3.29 -8.50
CA ARG A 207 -9.36 -2.21 -8.31
C ARG A 207 -10.55 -2.69 -7.48
N GLN A 208 -10.88 -1.92 -6.45
CA GLN A 208 -11.99 -2.17 -5.56
C GLN A 208 -13.06 -1.09 -5.78
N ALA A 209 -14.33 -1.49 -5.76
CA ALA A 209 -15.43 -0.52 -5.80
C ALA A 209 -15.40 0.42 -4.58
N LYS A 210 -14.89 -0.08 -3.46
CA LYS A 210 -14.78 0.64 -2.20
C LYS A 210 -13.59 0.12 -1.40
N VAL A 211 -12.78 1.05 -0.88
CA VAL A 211 -11.73 0.80 0.11
C VAL A 211 -12.08 1.58 1.37
N GLU A 212 -12.08 0.93 2.52
CA GLU A 212 -12.33 1.54 3.83
C GLU A 212 -11.16 1.26 4.76
N LYS A 213 -10.67 2.30 5.44
CA LYS A 213 -9.59 2.20 6.42
C LYS A 213 -9.87 3.06 7.63
N SER A 214 -9.34 2.63 8.78
CA SER A 214 -9.32 3.41 10.01
C SER A 214 -7.94 3.31 10.64
N PHE A 215 -7.35 4.45 10.96
CA PHE A 215 -6.00 4.52 11.53
C PHE A 215 -5.83 5.77 12.38
N ASP A 216 -4.78 5.81 13.17
CA ASP A 216 -4.39 6.98 13.95
C ASP A 216 -3.29 7.77 13.22
N LEU A 217 -3.56 9.05 12.98
CA LEU A 217 -2.59 10.00 12.45
C LEU A 217 -1.88 10.66 13.64
N LEU A 218 -0.70 10.16 13.97
CA LEU A 218 0.06 10.60 15.14
C LEU A 218 0.78 11.92 14.85
N ALA A 219 0.56 12.97 15.61
CA ALA A 219 1.20 14.26 15.39
C ALA A 219 2.72 14.22 15.52
N LEU A 220 3.25 13.39 16.42
CA LEU A 220 4.68 13.20 16.61
C LEU A 220 5.36 12.56 15.40
N ARG A 221 4.66 11.68 14.70
CA ARG A 221 5.22 10.89 13.59
C ARG A 221 4.80 11.40 12.23
N HIS A 222 3.51 11.64 12.05
CA HIS A 222 2.92 11.95 10.75
C HIS A 222 2.62 13.45 10.64
N CYS A 223 3.65 14.28 10.69
CA CYS A 223 3.52 15.70 10.45
C CYS A 223 4.26 16.13 9.18
N THR A 224 3.87 17.28 8.64
CA THR A 224 4.49 17.79 7.40
C THR A 224 5.99 18.05 7.53
N GLN A 225 6.56 18.03 8.70
CA GLN A 225 7.99 18.19 8.99
C GLN A 225 8.77 16.88 9.03
N ILE A 226 8.12 15.74 9.20
CA ILE A 226 8.77 14.43 9.23
C ILE A 226 8.32 13.63 8.03
N GLU A 227 7.07 13.18 8.06
CA GLU A 227 6.59 12.18 7.15
C GLU A 227 5.08 12.25 6.99
N PHE A 228 4.63 12.13 5.74
CA PHE A 228 3.23 11.87 5.48
C PHE A 228 2.93 10.39 5.70
N LEU A 229 1.87 10.10 6.43
CA LEU A 229 1.34 8.75 6.56
C LEU A 229 0.90 8.25 5.18
N ASP A 230 1.43 7.11 4.74
CA ASP A 230 0.93 6.39 3.58
C ASP A 230 -0.37 5.69 3.97
N THR A 231 -1.48 6.05 3.35
CA THR A 231 -2.78 5.43 3.65
C THR A 231 -2.91 4.00 3.12
N GLY A 232 -1.96 3.54 2.29
CA GLY A 232 -2.05 2.27 1.57
C GLY A 232 -3.13 2.28 0.48
N VAL A 233 -3.70 3.45 0.13
CA VAL A 233 -4.72 3.59 -0.91
C VAL A 233 -4.14 4.29 -2.12
N ILE A 234 -4.36 3.69 -3.32
CA ILE A 234 -4.00 4.31 -4.58
C ILE A 234 -5.29 4.74 -5.27
N LEU A 235 -5.39 6.03 -5.55
CA LEU A 235 -6.53 6.64 -6.23
C LEU A 235 -6.49 6.37 -7.73
N SER A 236 -7.65 6.16 -8.34
CA SER A 236 -7.88 6.32 -9.78
C SER A 236 -8.31 7.76 -10.09
N PRO A 237 -8.31 8.21 -11.35
CA PRO A 237 -8.80 9.54 -11.70
C PRO A 237 -10.27 9.79 -11.30
N GLN A 238 -11.06 8.73 -11.16
CA GLN A 238 -12.48 8.78 -10.82
C GLN A 238 -12.76 8.57 -9.32
N SER A 239 -11.74 8.33 -8.52
CA SER A 239 -11.90 8.08 -7.09
C SER A 239 -12.60 9.24 -6.38
N ARG A 240 -13.57 8.92 -5.52
CA ARG A 240 -14.13 9.83 -4.54
C ARG A 240 -13.55 9.48 -3.17
N VAL A 241 -12.97 10.48 -2.53
CA VAL A 241 -12.32 10.36 -1.22
C VAL A 241 -13.20 11.00 -0.17
N GLU A 242 -13.59 10.22 0.82
CA GLU A 242 -14.28 10.68 2.01
C GLU A 242 -13.37 10.47 3.22
N VAL A 243 -13.12 11.51 3.99
CA VAL A 243 -12.37 11.47 5.24
C VAL A 243 -13.24 12.02 6.35
N ILE A 244 -13.24 11.33 7.50
CA ILE A 244 -13.77 11.83 8.76
C ILE A 244 -12.66 11.67 9.79
N ALA A 245 -12.28 12.78 10.44
CA ALA A 245 -11.25 12.78 11.44
C ALA A 245 -11.73 13.41 12.74
N ASN A 246 -11.38 12.78 13.87
CA ASN A 246 -11.68 13.23 15.21
C ASN A 246 -10.43 13.11 16.09
N GLY A 247 -10.35 13.93 17.13
CA GLY A 247 -9.23 13.94 18.06
C GLY A 247 -8.65 15.33 18.24
N LEU A 248 -7.60 15.41 19.02
CA LEU A 248 -6.87 16.64 19.32
C LEU A 248 -5.37 16.36 19.28
N VAL A 249 -4.62 17.32 18.77
CA VAL A 249 -3.17 17.34 18.81
C VAL A 249 -2.68 18.59 19.50
N ARG A 250 -1.53 18.51 20.15
CA ARG A 250 -0.78 19.67 20.67
C ARG A 250 0.54 19.75 19.93
N LEU A 251 0.84 20.91 19.38
CA LEU A 251 2.00 21.14 18.51
C LEU A 251 3.11 21.94 19.19
N ALA A 252 2.93 22.31 20.47
CA ALA A 252 3.97 22.92 21.29
C ALA A 252 3.76 22.52 22.74
N PHE A 253 4.82 22.04 23.39
CA PHE A 253 4.74 21.52 24.75
C PHE A 253 4.47 22.58 25.82
N ALA A 254 4.78 23.84 25.56
CA ALA A 254 4.89 24.88 26.58
C ALA A 254 3.77 25.93 26.59
N ILE A 255 2.80 25.86 25.67
CA ILE A 255 1.79 26.92 25.55
C ILE A 255 0.41 26.28 25.42
N ASP A 256 -0.46 26.58 26.41
CA ASP A 256 -1.84 26.04 26.49
C ASP A 256 -2.76 26.36 25.29
N GLY A 257 -2.35 27.24 24.39
CA GLY A 257 -3.13 27.66 23.22
C GLY A 257 -2.92 26.92 21.92
N TRP A 258 -2.01 25.95 21.87
CA TRP A 258 -1.61 25.27 20.62
C TRP A 258 -2.28 23.90 20.40
N ALA A 259 -3.39 23.65 21.08
CA ALA A 259 -4.23 22.51 20.81
C ALA A 259 -5.04 22.75 19.53
N ALA A 260 -5.00 21.79 18.60
CA ALA A 260 -5.73 21.84 17.35
C ALA A 260 -6.65 20.63 17.20
N ASP A 261 -7.85 20.85 16.70
CA ASP A 261 -8.64 19.80 16.06
C ASP A 261 -8.16 19.57 14.61
N ALA A 262 -8.78 18.65 13.89
CA ALA A 262 -8.34 18.32 12.55
C ALA A 262 -8.51 19.45 11.51
N ASP A 263 -9.30 20.50 11.82
CA ASP A 263 -9.40 21.73 11.01
C ASP A 263 -8.26 22.71 11.32
N GLY A 264 -7.47 22.44 12.34
CA GLY A 264 -6.36 23.26 12.77
C GLY A 264 -6.73 24.34 13.78
N ILE A 265 -5.74 25.16 14.13
CA ILE A 265 -5.91 26.23 15.11
C ILE A 265 -6.72 27.35 14.48
N LYS A 266 -7.83 27.73 15.14
CA LYS A 266 -8.76 28.76 14.68
C LYS A 266 -8.43 30.17 15.18
N VAL A 267 -7.54 30.29 16.14
CA VAL A 267 -7.20 31.59 16.73
C VAL A 267 -5.94 32.15 16.09
N PRO A 268 -6.02 33.21 15.32
CA PRO A 268 -4.85 33.84 14.74
C PRO A 268 -4.11 34.64 15.81
N GLY A 269 -3.01 34.12 16.34
CA GLY A 269 -2.05 34.93 17.08
C GLY A 269 -1.24 35.82 16.14
N PRO A 270 -0.55 36.86 16.64
CA PRO A 270 0.22 37.77 15.81
C PRO A 270 1.30 37.13 14.96
N ASN A 271 1.76 35.93 15.33
CA ASN A 271 2.74 35.13 14.59
C ASN A 271 2.12 34.01 13.74
N TYR A 272 0.80 33.89 13.70
CA TYR A 272 0.11 32.80 13.05
C TYR A 272 0.38 32.74 11.52
N LYS A 273 0.48 33.91 10.89
CA LYS A 273 0.73 33.99 9.44
C LYS A 273 2.09 33.42 9.03
N THR A 274 3.07 33.44 9.91
CA THR A 274 4.40 32.88 9.67
C THR A 274 4.44 31.35 9.85
N ASN A 275 3.39 30.79 10.46
CA ASN A 275 3.29 29.37 10.82
C ASN A 275 2.41 28.57 9.86
N LEU A 276 1.91 29.18 8.79
CA LEU A 276 1.14 28.49 7.77
C LEU A 276 2.10 27.83 6.78
N VAL A 277 2.04 26.52 6.69
CA VAL A 277 2.69 25.76 5.62
C VAL A 277 1.70 25.67 4.47
N ASP A 278 2.10 26.15 3.30
CA ASP A 278 1.27 26.14 2.08
C ASP A 278 -0.09 26.89 2.25
N GLY A 279 -0.20 27.83 3.20
CA GLY A 279 -1.42 28.58 3.45
C GLY A 279 -2.52 27.82 4.20
N PHE A 280 -2.27 26.60 4.67
CA PHE A 280 -3.23 25.82 5.45
C PHE A 280 -3.09 26.07 6.96
N PRO A 281 -4.19 25.89 7.74
CA PRO A 281 -4.15 26.09 9.19
C PRO A 281 -3.14 25.17 9.86
N PHE A 282 -2.43 25.72 10.85
CA PHE A 282 -1.48 24.98 11.66
C PHE A 282 -2.22 23.92 12.50
N GLY A 283 -1.74 22.69 12.49
CA GLY A 283 -2.39 21.55 13.14
C GLY A 283 -3.51 20.89 12.34
N ALA A 284 -3.90 21.45 11.19
CA ALA A 284 -4.90 20.82 10.34
C ALA A 284 -4.38 19.55 9.69
N ILE A 285 -5.30 18.65 9.35
CA ILE A 285 -4.94 17.51 8.46
C ILE A 285 -4.85 18.03 7.04
N VAL A 286 -3.71 17.73 6.41
CA VAL A 286 -3.46 17.98 4.99
C VAL A 286 -3.20 16.65 4.28
N GLY A 287 -3.49 16.61 2.98
CA GLY A 287 -3.26 15.46 2.12
C GLY A 287 -2.45 15.81 0.88
N LYS A 288 -1.89 14.79 0.24
CA LYS A 288 -1.32 14.86 -1.11
C LYS A 288 -1.57 13.55 -1.86
N VAL A 289 -1.62 13.62 -3.18
CA VAL A 289 -1.69 12.44 -4.06
C VAL A 289 -0.39 12.32 -4.84
N GLY A 290 0.28 11.17 -4.69
CA GLY A 290 1.65 11.01 -5.18
C GLY A 290 2.66 11.73 -4.28
N VAL A 291 3.93 11.40 -4.50
CA VAL A 291 5.04 11.89 -3.66
C VAL A 291 5.21 13.39 -3.77
N ALA A 292 5.24 13.90 -4.98
CA ALA A 292 5.43 15.31 -5.30
C ALA A 292 4.12 16.05 -5.59
N GLY A 293 2.96 15.41 -5.30
CA GLY A 293 1.65 16.02 -5.58
C GLY A 293 1.40 17.27 -4.73
N PRO A 294 0.59 18.21 -5.22
CA PRO A 294 0.22 19.39 -4.47
C PRO A 294 -0.54 18.98 -3.20
N ARG A 295 -0.27 19.72 -2.12
CA ARG A 295 -0.99 19.54 -0.86
C ARG A 295 -2.40 20.13 -0.96
N PHE A 296 -3.33 19.54 -0.22
CA PHE A 296 -4.69 20.03 -0.09
C PHE A 296 -5.18 19.89 1.37
N LEU A 297 -6.09 20.76 1.77
CA LEU A 297 -6.71 20.69 3.09
C LEU A 297 -7.68 19.50 3.14
N VAL A 298 -7.56 18.70 4.19
CA VAL A 298 -8.47 17.61 4.53
C VAL A 298 -9.41 18.03 5.66
N GLY A 299 -8.85 18.56 6.75
CA GLY A 299 -9.63 18.97 7.91
C GLY A 299 -10.31 17.80 8.62
N ARG A 300 -11.38 18.11 9.38
CA ARG A 300 -12.23 17.12 10.06
C ARG A 300 -13.09 16.31 9.10
N ARG A 301 -13.40 16.89 7.94
CA ARG A 301 -14.23 16.23 6.93
C ARG A 301 -13.83 16.66 5.54
N LEU A 302 -13.51 15.67 4.72
CA LEU A 302 -13.32 15.83 3.28
C LEU A 302 -14.32 14.94 2.57
N ASP A 303 -14.90 15.44 1.48
CA ASP A 303 -15.65 14.66 0.50
C ASP A 303 -15.33 15.27 -0.87
N LYS A 304 -14.46 14.60 -1.63
CA LYS A 304 -13.90 15.18 -2.85
C LYS A 304 -13.64 14.13 -3.92
N THR A 305 -13.91 14.52 -5.17
CA THR A 305 -13.49 13.82 -6.39
C THR A 305 -12.39 14.63 -7.09
N GLY A 306 -11.72 14.02 -8.08
CA GLY A 306 -10.76 14.73 -8.91
C GLY A 306 -9.47 15.14 -8.20
N LEU A 307 -9.06 14.42 -7.17
CA LEU A 307 -7.77 14.62 -6.50
C LEU A 307 -6.56 14.15 -7.34
N GLY A 308 -6.82 13.50 -8.47
CA GLY A 308 -5.79 12.91 -9.31
C GLY A 308 -5.60 11.42 -9.05
N ALA A 309 -4.74 10.78 -9.85
CA ALA A 309 -4.38 9.39 -9.71
C ALA A 309 -3.06 9.24 -8.97
N GLY A 310 -2.97 8.29 -8.04
CA GLY A 310 -1.74 8.02 -7.29
C GLY A 310 -2.00 7.64 -5.84
N ARG A 311 -0.93 7.41 -5.12
CA ARG A 311 -0.97 7.03 -3.71
C ARG A 311 -1.40 8.22 -2.85
N LEU A 312 -2.34 7.99 -1.94
CA LEU A 312 -2.86 9.01 -1.03
C LEU A 312 -2.04 9.04 0.26
N TYR A 313 -1.59 10.23 0.63
CA TYR A 313 -0.84 10.50 1.85
C TYR A 313 -1.55 11.54 2.71
N LEU A 314 -1.46 11.41 4.04
CA LEU A 314 -2.02 12.36 5.00
C LEU A 314 -0.96 12.77 6.02
N ALA A 315 -1.03 14.02 6.50
CA ALA A 315 -0.16 14.51 7.57
C ALA A 315 -0.85 15.58 8.40
N VAL A 316 -0.37 15.81 9.62
CA VAL A 316 -0.68 16.99 10.42
C VAL A 316 0.17 18.16 9.92
N ASN A 317 -0.44 19.28 9.61
CA ASN A 317 0.27 20.47 9.14
C ASN A 317 1.07 21.12 10.26
N ASP A 318 2.38 21.04 10.21
CA ASP A 318 3.31 21.56 11.21
C ASP A 318 4.46 22.31 10.51
N ASN A 319 5.04 23.29 11.17
CA ASN A 319 6.06 24.19 10.61
C ASN A 319 7.41 24.17 11.34
N GLY A 320 7.62 23.31 12.32
CA GLY A 320 8.85 23.40 13.08
C GLY A 320 9.11 22.28 14.08
N HIS A 321 9.01 22.55 15.35
CA HIS A 321 9.49 21.70 16.44
C HIS A 321 8.60 20.46 16.69
N TRP A 322 8.52 19.58 15.72
CA TRP A 322 7.70 18.36 15.75
C TRP A 322 7.97 17.42 16.94
N GLN A 323 9.20 17.48 17.51
CA GLN A 323 9.60 16.62 18.64
C GLN A 323 8.74 16.85 19.90
N ASN A 324 8.03 17.94 19.97
CA ASN A 324 7.12 18.26 21.07
C ASN A 324 5.63 18.03 20.76
N ASN A 325 5.33 17.44 19.60
CA ASN A 325 3.96 17.14 19.22
C ASN A 325 3.39 16.00 20.06
N ILE A 326 2.16 16.14 20.49
CA ILE A 326 1.43 15.14 21.29
C ILE A 326 0.04 14.94 20.70
N GLY A 327 -0.46 13.70 20.81
CA GLY A 327 -1.81 13.33 20.41
C GLY A 327 -1.92 12.82 18.99
N SER A 328 -3.14 12.55 18.59
CA SER A 328 -3.45 11.95 17.29
C SER A 328 -4.85 12.33 16.83
N PHE A 329 -5.06 12.17 15.55
CA PHE A 329 -6.39 12.13 14.95
C PHE A 329 -6.77 10.70 14.60
N ARG A 330 -7.94 10.26 15.05
CA ARG A 330 -8.55 9.04 14.56
C ARG A 330 -9.19 9.33 13.22
N VAL A 331 -8.65 8.75 12.15
CA VAL A 331 -9.09 8.96 10.77
C VAL A 331 -9.88 7.75 10.30
N LYS A 332 -11.07 8.02 9.73
CA LYS A 332 -11.83 7.06 8.91
C LYS A 332 -11.75 7.54 7.47
N LEU A 333 -11.16 6.71 6.63
CA LEU A 333 -10.99 6.94 5.20
C LEU A 333 -11.89 5.97 4.43
N ARG A 334 -12.68 6.50 3.52
CA ARG A 334 -13.46 5.74 2.56
C ARG A 334 -13.15 6.26 1.18
N VAL A 335 -12.79 5.37 0.28
CA VAL A 335 -12.51 5.73 -1.11
C VAL A 335 -13.28 4.79 -2.02
N SER A 336 -14.09 5.36 -2.92
CA SER A 336 -14.70 4.58 -3.99
C SER A 336 -13.75 4.51 -5.18
N ASP A 337 -13.77 3.38 -5.87
CA ASP A 337 -13.06 3.18 -7.12
C ASP A 337 -11.54 3.37 -7.00
N ALA A 338 -10.92 2.62 -6.10
CA ALA A 338 -9.52 2.72 -5.74
C ALA A 338 -8.83 1.36 -5.65
N TYR A 339 -7.52 1.37 -5.46
CA TYR A 339 -6.72 0.16 -5.21
C TYR A 339 -6.28 0.13 -3.75
N ASP A 340 -6.43 -1.03 -3.11
CA ASP A 340 -5.87 -1.28 -1.77
C ASP A 340 -4.47 -1.91 -1.92
N ALA A 341 -3.44 -1.13 -1.63
CA ALA A 341 -2.05 -1.54 -1.76
C ALA A 341 -1.40 -1.93 -0.43
N GLY A 342 -2.14 -1.88 0.67
CA GLY A 342 -1.64 -2.27 2.00
C GLY A 342 -2.26 -1.46 3.13
N ASP A 343 -1.78 -1.68 4.35
CA ASP A 343 -2.24 -0.97 5.54
C ASP A 343 -1.71 0.47 5.56
N ALA A 344 -2.39 1.35 6.30
CA ALA A 344 -1.91 2.69 6.56
C ALA A 344 -0.68 2.66 7.48
N GLN A 345 0.37 3.43 7.14
CA GLN A 345 1.67 3.37 7.83
C GLN A 345 2.33 4.74 7.93
#